data_0b832604d94d77582c69cccc119e6582
#
_entry.id   0b832604d94d77582c69cccc119e6582
#
_cell.length_a   1.000
_cell.length_b   1.000
_cell.length_c   1.000
_cell.angle_alpha   90.00
_cell.angle_beta   90.00
_cell.angle_gamma   90.00
#
_symmetry.space_group_name_H-M   'P 1'
#
loop_
_entity.id
_entity.type
_entity.pdbx_description
1 polymer ?
#
loop_
_entity_poly.entity_id
_entity_poly.type
_entity_poly.pdbx_seq_one_letter_code
_entity_poly.pdbx_strand_id
1 'polypeptide(L)'
;MEDQTLYGKKFTFKLPSGYEVTIREQNGEDDDILSNPVDARTFMNISKFISGIVTDTDITANRLLSAEDVQKMPSLDRYAIMLNSRIFSLGKILDFSYDWEGPAEGQVRTLDYEVDLQEEFLFDYGTIPTMEEMEAKPNAIPFYPVPKQSKGIQITTKSGKELCFDLLSAEGESYVMNLPAKERTKNQELVARNLQLKVGENYEPVKNFRLFSSQDMMDIRSAVKSMDPVFNGTTQIEDPEMKQRIMVPVMAVDNFFYPRES
;
A
#
# COMPACT_ATOMS: atom_id res chain seq x y z
N MET A 1 37.62 15.65 9.56
CA MET A 1 36.31 15.98 10.22
C MET A 1 35.27 15.65 9.17
N GLU A 2 34.89 14.39 9.24
CA GLU A 2 34.09 13.72 8.22
C GLU A 2 32.63 13.96 8.47
N ASP A 3 31.97 14.48 7.51
CA ASP A 3 30.75 14.08 6.80
C ASP A 3 29.62 13.37 7.61
N GLN A 4 29.48 13.65 8.89
CA GLN A 4 28.36 13.19 9.72
C GLN A 4 27.10 14.07 9.60
N THR A 5 27.14 15.12 8.80
CA THR A 5 26.03 16.08 8.62
C THR A 5 25.16 15.81 7.39
N LEU A 6 25.51 14.86 6.53
CA LEU A 6 24.76 14.53 5.32
C LEU A 6 23.73 13.39 5.47
N TYR A 7 23.74 12.67 6.57
CA TYR A 7 22.78 11.59 6.81
C TYR A 7 21.98 11.90 8.08
N GLY A 8 20.84 12.53 7.89
CA GLY A 8 19.86 12.84 8.92
C GLY A 8 19.49 11.63 9.79
N LYS A 9 18.62 11.80 10.76
CA LYS A 9 18.12 10.73 11.61
C LYS A 9 17.67 9.55 10.76
N LYS A 10 17.81 8.34 11.30
CA LYS A 10 17.36 7.09 10.68
C LYS A 10 16.31 6.43 11.55
N PHE A 11 15.39 5.74 10.91
CA PHE A 11 14.31 5.03 11.58
C PHE A 11 14.15 3.62 11.00
N THR A 12 14.17 2.61 11.88
CA THR A 12 14.08 1.19 11.50
C THR A 12 12.74 0.62 11.98
N PHE A 13 12.06 -0.12 11.11
CA PHE A 13 10.78 -0.77 11.43
C PHE A 13 10.56 -2.03 10.58
N LYS A 14 9.57 -2.85 10.99
CA LYS A 14 9.15 -4.04 10.24
C LYS A 14 8.03 -3.73 9.28
N LEU A 15 8.15 -4.31 8.09
CA LEU A 15 7.12 -4.27 7.05
C LEU A 15 6.01 -5.30 7.32
N PRO A 16 4.82 -5.13 6.72
CA PRO A 16 3.75 -6.14 6.72
C PRO A 16 4.19 -7.55 6.33
N SER A 17 5.15 -7.68 5.43
CA SER A 17 5.78 -8.96 5.06
C SER A 17 6.77 -9.50 6.09
N GLY A 18 7.06 -8.77 7.17
CA GLY A 18 8.01 -9.15 8.21
C GLY A 18 9.48 -8.89 7.86
N TYR A 19 9.78 -8.31 6.71
CA TYR A 19 11.11 -7.76 6.41
C TYR A 19 11.36 -6.51 7.24
N GLU A 20 12.63 -6.16 7.41
CA GLU A 20 13.06 -4.95 8.11
C GLU A 20 13.61 -3.92 7.12
N VAL A 21 13.25 -2.66 7.33
CA VAL A 21 13.79 -1.54 6.58
C VAL A 21 14.24 -0.42 7.49
N THR A 22 15.29 0.29 7.09
CA THR A 22 15.75 1.53 7.70
C THR A 22 15.60 2.65 6.69
N ILE A 23 14.88 3.70 7.07
CA ILE A 23 14.70 4.89 6.25
C ILE A 23 15.47 6.09 6.82
N ARG A 24 15.79 7.05 5.95
CA ARG A 24 16.23 8.40 6.32
C ARG A 24 15.06 9.39 6.28
N GLU A 25 15.25 10.56 6.85
CA GLU A 25 14.32 11.68 6.67
C GLU A 25 14.23 12.10 5.19
N GLN A 26 13.08 12.61 4.77
CA GLN A 26 12.89 13.24 3.46
C GLN A 26 13.72 14.51 3.34
N ASN A 27 14.06 14.86 2.11
CA ASN A 27 14.76 16.10 1.77
C ASN A 27 14.20 16.69 0.46
N GLY A 28 14.69 17.86 0.04
CA GLY A 28 14.16 18.54 -1.15
C GLY A 28 14.34 17.80 -2.48
N GLU A 29 15.28 16.85 -2.58
CA GLU A 29 15.41 16.01 -3.79
C GLU A 29 14.25 14.99 -3.88
N ASP A 30 13.74 14.55 -2.73
CA ASP A 30 12.60 13.64 -2.68
C ASP A 30 11.31 14.33 -3.17
N ASP A 31 11.18 15.64 -2.92
CA ASP A 31 10.06 16.44 -3.42
C ASP A 31 10.07 16.53 -4.95
N ASP A 32 11.23 16.73 -5.56
CA ASP A 32 11.39 16.74 -7.01
C ASP A 32 11.04 15.37 -7.62
N ILE A 33 11.40 14.28 -6.96
CA ILE A 33 11.04 12.91 -7.39
C ILE A 33 9.53 12.71 -7.31
N LEU A 34 8.91 13.04 -6.19
CA LEU A 34 7.47 12.85 -5.96
C LEU A 34 6.62 13.70 -6.92
N SER A 35 7.03 14.92 -7.21
CA SER A 35 6.32 15.86 -8.08
C SER A 35 6.50 15.60 -9.58
N ASN A 36 7.33 14.64 -9.99
CA ASN A 36 7.60 14.35 -11.40
C ASN A 36 6.35 13.83 -12.14
N PRO A 37 5.73 14.58 -13.07
CA PRO A 37 4.47 14.21 -13.69
C PRO A 37 4.58 13.04 -14.68
N VAL A 38 5.77 12.76 -15.20
CA VAL A 38 6.03 11.64 -16.12
C VAL A 38 6.03 10.33 -15.33
N ASP A 39 6.76 10.30 -14.23
CA ASP A 39 6.88 9.13 -13.38
C ASP A 39 5.57 8.85 -12.61
N ALA A 40 4.82 9.88 -12.26
CA ALA A 40 3.53 9.74 -11.56
C ALA A 40 2.50 8.91 -12.34
N ARG A 41 2.51 8.96 -13.69
CA ARG A 41 1.59 8.19 -14.54
C ARG A 41 1.75 6.67 -14.41
N THR A 42 2.91 6.22 -13.99
CA THR A 42 3.26 4.80 -13.84
C THR A 42 3.58 4.44 -12.38
N PHE A 43 3.35 5.34 -11.43
CA PHE A 43 3.77 5.21 -10.02
C PHE A 43 5.28 4.99 -9.84
N MET A 44 6.07 5.31 -10.87
CA MET A 44 7.52 5.22 -10.80
C MET A 44 8.10 6.27 -9.85
N ASN A 45 7.48 7.44 -9.70
CA ASN A 45 7.85 8.46 -8.73
C ASN A 45 7.86 7.90 -7.30
N ILE A 46 6.81 7.17 -6.91
CA ILE A 46 6.74 6.52 -5.58
C ILE A 46 7.84 5.45 -5.44
N SER A 47 8.10 4.68 -6.49
CA SER A 47 9.14 3.65 -6.47
C SER A 47 10.54 4.24 -6.35
N LYS A 48 10.82 5.32 -7.06
CA LYS A 48 12.08 6.08 -6.95
C LYS A 48 12.23 6.73 -5.58
N PHE A 49 11.16 7.33 -5.07
CA PHE A 49 11.13 7.92 -3.73
C PHE A 49 11.48 6.87 -2.66
N ILE A 50 10.77 5.74 -2.63
CA ILE A 50 11.02 4.68 -1.66
C ILE A 50 12.45 4.16 -1.78
N SER A 51 12.96 3.90 -3.00
CA SER A 51 14.34 3.45 -3.20
C SER A 51 15.37 4.48 -2.72
N GLY A 52 15.06 5.78 -2.81
CA GLY A 52 15.92 6.87 -2.36
C GLY A 52 15.97 7.05 -0.85
N ILE A 53 14.86 6.81 -0.14
CA ILE A 53 14.80 6.98 1.32
C ILE A 53 15.22 5.73 2.10
N VAL A 54 15.07 4.52 1.54
CA VAL A 54 15.51 3.27 2.20
C VAL A 54 17.01 3.16 2.14
N THR A 55 17.66 3.22 3.31
CA THR A 55 19.12 3.18 3.44
C THR A 55 19.66 1.80 3.80
N ASP A 56 18.81 0.91 4.29
CA ASP A 56 19.15 -0.47 4.66
C ASP A 56 17.89 -1.36 4.69
N THR A 57 18.03 -2.63 4.27
CA THR A 57 16.94 -3.61 4.29
C THR A 57 17.45 -5.04 4.23
N ASP A 58 16.66 -6.01 4.73
CA ASP A 58 16.90 -7.45 4.57
C ASP A 58 16.12 -8.09 3.41
N ILE A 59 15.42 -7.29 2.58
CA ILE A 59 14.70 -7.77 1.38
C ILE A 59 15.67 -8.27 0.31
N THR A 60 16.79 -7.56 0.14
CA THR A 60 17.79 -7.83 -0.90
C THR A 60 19.14 -8.21 -0.29
N ALA A 61 19.91 -9.02 -1.01
CA ALA A 61 21.21 -9.47 -0.53
C ALA A 61 22.24 -8.32 -0.37
N ASN A 62 22.15 -7.27 -1.20
CA ASN A 62 22.99 -6.09 -1.11
C ASN A 62 22.48 -5.03 -0.13
N ARG A 63 21.37 -5.30 0.54
CA ARG A 63 20.73 -4.45 1.56
C ARG A 63 20.27 -3.07 1.04
N LEU A 64 20.09 -2.91 -0.27
CA LEU A 64 19.61 -1.69 -0.93
C LEU A 64 18.43 -2.04 -1.84
N LEU A 65 17.52 -1.11 -2.06
CA LEU A 65 16.40 -1.24 -2.99
C LEU A 65 16.64 -0.41 -4.24
N SER A 66 16.48 -1.01 -5.41
CA SER A 66 16.28 -0.29 -6.66
C SER A 66 14.79 0.08 -6.84
N ALA A 67 14.49 1.01 -7.75
CA ALA A 67 13.09 1.34 -8.07
C ALA A 67 12.34 0.12 -8.64
N GLU A 68 13.02 -0.76 -9.38
CA GLU A 68 12.47 -2.02 -9.89
C GLU A 68 12.16 -3.03 -8.76
N ASP A 69 12.99 -3.10 -7.72
CA ASP A 69 12.71 -3.92 -6.55
C ASP A 69 11.44 -3.41 -5.84
N VAL A 70 11.32 -2.10 -5.68
CA VAL A 70 10.15 -1.47 -5.07
C VAL A 70 8.87 -1.72 -5.89
N GLN A 71 8.94 -1.73 -7.22
CA GLN A 71 7.79 -2.07 -8.05
C GLN A 71 7.31 -3.50 -7.87
N LYS A 72 8.20 -4.41 -7.54
CA LYS A 72 7.90 -5.83 -7.28
C LYS A 72 7.52 -6.11 -5.82
N MET A 73 7.71 -5.14 -4.93
CA MET A 73 7.32 -5.27 -3.53
C MET A 73 5.80 -5.40 -3.39
N PRO A 74 5.33 -6.15 -2.38
CA PRO A 74 3.92 -6.16 -1.99
C PRO A 74 3.40 -4.75 -1.70
N SER A 75 2.18 -4.46 -2.09
CA SER A 75 1.58 -3.13 -1.96
C SER A 75 1.53 -2.63 -0.51
N LEU A 76 1.20 -3.51 0.45
CA LEU A 76 1.16 -3.12 1.86
C LEU A 76 2.53 -2.69 2.39
N ASP A 77 3.62 -3.33 1.96
CA ASP A 77 4.97 -2.94 2.34
C ASP A 77 5.29 -1.51 1.87
N ARG A 78 4.88 -1.19 0.64
CA ARG A 78 5.05 0.17 0.09
C ARG A 78 4.23 1.20 0.87
N TYR A 79 2.96 0.90 1.20
CA TYR A 79 2.13 1.79 2.02
C TYR A 79 2.73 2.00 3.40
N ALA A 80 3.27 0.95 4.03
CA ALA A 80 3.94 1.05 5.32
C ALA A 80 5.17 1.97 5.25
N ILE A 81 5.99 1.87 4.20
CA ILE A 81 7.15 2.74 4.02
C ILE A 81 6.70 4.20 3.83
N MET A 82 5.69 4.45 3.00
CA MET A 82 5.18 5.80 2.75
C MET A 82 4.63 6.46 4.02
N LEU A 83 3.78 5.76 4.80
CA LEU A 83 3.24 6.27 6.06
C LEU A 83 4.34 6.53 7.10
N ASN A 84 5.23 5.56 7.28
CA ASN A 84 6.34 5.72 8.24
C ASN A 84 7.28 6.85 7.83
N SER A 85 7.57 7.01 6.55
CA SER A 85 8.39 8.12 6.03
C SER A 85 7.72 9.47 6.30
N ARG A 86 6.42 9.59 6.04
CA ARG A 86 5.64 10.81 6.32
C ARG A 86 5.69 11.15 7.81
N ILE A 87 5.43 10.18 8.68
CA ILE A 87 5.43 10.38 10.14
C ILE A 87 6.82 10.76 10.63
N PHE A 88 7.85 10.07 10.15
CA PHE A 88 9.23 10.30 10.58
C PHE A 88 9.77 11.67 10.15
N SER A 89 9.42 12.12 8.94
CA SER A 89 9.95 13.37 8.38
C SER A 89 9.11 14.60 8.75
N LEU A 90 7.78 14.48 8.78
CA LEU A 90 6.86 15.60 8.87
C LEU A 90 5.93 15.52 10.09
N GLY A 91 6.10 14.50 10.95
CA GLY A 91 5.26 14.28 12.13
C GLY A 91 4.01 13.44 11.85
N LYS A 92 3.39 12.97 12.92
CA LYS A 92 2.26 12.01 12.86
C LYS A 92 0.91 12.66 12.58
N ILE A 93 0.79 13.96 12.79
CA ILE A 93 -0.45 14.68 12.56
C ILE A 93 -0.53 15.12 11.10
N LEU A 94 -1.66 14.83 10.47
CA LEU A 94 -2.01 15.26 9.14
C LEU A 94 -3.19 16.21 9.22
N ASP A 95 -2.95 17.50 8.95
CA ASP A 95 -3.98 18.51 8.86
C ASP A 95 -4.40 18.69 7.40
N PHE A 96 -5.70 18.71 7.11
CA PHE A 96 -6.21 18.95 5.78
C PHE A 96 -7.58 19.63 5.82
N SER A 97 -7.94 20.33 4.74
CA SER A 97 -9.26 20.91 4.58
C SER A 97 -10.09 20.10 3.60
N TYR A 98 -11.39 20.06 3.82
CA TYR A 98 -12.34 19.44 2.91
C TYR A 98 -13.51 20.38 2.62
N ASP A 99 -13.90 20.44 1.35
CA ASP A 99 -14.99 21.28 0.87
C ASP A 99 -16.31 20.51 0.86
N TRP A 100 -17.23 20.89 1.73
CA TRP A 100 -18.57 20.34 1.81
C TRP A 100 -19.55 21.17 0.98
N GLU A 101 -20.52 20.50 0.37
CA GLU A 101 -21.67 21.19 -0.19
C GLU A 101 -22.50 21.82 0.94
N GLY A 102 -22.76 23.11 0.83
CA GLY A 102 -23.60 23.85 1.80
C GLY A 102 -25.09 23.63 1.57
N PRO A 103 -25.95 24.11 2.49
CA PRO A 103 -27.40 23.92 2.42
C PRO A 103 -28.08 24.66 1.25
N ALA A 104 -27.44 25.68 0.66
CA ALA A 104 -27.92 26.37 -0.53
C ALA A 104 -27.15 25.88 -1.77
N GLU A 105 -27.82 25.86 -2.92
CA GLU A 105 -27.23 25.46 -4.19
C GLU A 105 -25.99 26.34 -4.54
N GLY A 106 -24.85 25.68 -4.80
CA GLY A 106 -23.58 26.33 -5.11
C GLY A 106 -22.83 26.90 -3.90
N GLN A 107 -23.34 26.72 -2.68
CA GLN A 107 -22.60 27.07 -1.47
C GLN A 107 -21.58 25.99 -1.14
N VAL A 108 -20.33 26.42 -0.87
CA VAL A 108 -19.25 25.56 -0.39
C VAL A 108 -18.85 25.99 1.00
N ARG A 109 -18.61 25.05 1.89
CA ARG A 109 -18.07 25.26 3.23
C ARG A 109 -16.79 24.45 3.39
N THR A 110 -15.69 25.12 3.60
CA THR A 110 -14.41 24.48 3.88
C THR A 110 -14.27 24.24 5.37
N LEU A 111 -14.02 22.99 5.77
CA LEU A 111 -13.76 22.61 7.16
C LEU A 111 -12.38 21.97 7.26
N ASP A 112 -11.69 22.24 8.37
CA ASP A 112 -10.39 21.69 8.66
C ASP A 112 -10.51 20.44 9.52
N TYR A 113 -9.68 19.44 9.22
CA TYR A 113 -9.62 18.14 9.89
C TYR A 113 -8.19 17.78 10.25
N GLU A 114 -8.05 17.05 11.34
CA GLU A 114 -6.80 16.51 11.84
C GLU A 114 -6.89 14.99 11.96
N VAL A 115 -5.85 14.28 11.53
CA VAL A 115 -5.74 12.83 11.63
C VAL A 115 -4.39 12.46 12.23
N ASP A 116 -4.39 11.67 13.30
CA ASP A 116 -3.17 11.04 13.81
C ASP A 116 -2.89 9.76 12.99
N LEU A 117 -1.97 9.86 12.04
CA LEU A 117 -1.62 8.77 11.12
C LEU A 117 -1.08 7.53 11.84
N GLN A 118 -0.37 7.72 12.95
CA GLN A 118 0.18 6.62 13.73
C GLN A 118 -0.91 5.88 14.49
N GLU A 119 -1.80 6.60 15.15
CA GLU A 119 -2.90 6.00 15.91
C GLU A 119 -3.88 5.27 15.01
N GLU A 120 -4.18 5.83 13.84
CA GLU A 120 -5.20 5.26 12.97
C GLU A 120 -4.68 4.17 12.05
N PHE A 121 -3.45 4.28 11.53
CA PHE A 121 -2.98 3.44 10.42
C PHE A 121 -1.79 2.55 10.72
N LEU A 122 -1.11 2.70 11.85
CA LEU A 122 0.09 1.91 12.12
C LEU A 122 -0.01 1.15 13.45
N PHE A 123 0.59 -0.01 13.48
CA PHE A 123 0.90 -0.75 14.69
C PHE A 123 2.23 -0.28 15.29
N ASP A 124 2.53 -0.76 16.48
CA ASP A 124 3.79 -0.42 17.12
C ASP A 124 4.99 -0.94 16.31
N TYR A 125 6.05 -0.14 16.32
CA TYR A 125 7.23 -0.41 15.51
C TYR A 125 8.09 -1.53 16.11
N GLY A 126 8.58 -2.41 15.23
CA GLY A 126 9.54 -3.45 15.61
C GLY A 126 8.94 -4.83 15.89
N THR A 127 7.64 -4.95 16.11
CA THR A 127 6.96 -6.24 16.28
C THR A 127 5.88 -6.49 15.23
N ILE A 128 5.69 -7.75 14.83
CA ILE A 128 4.53 -8.15 14.05
C ILE A 128 3.34 -8.24 15.02
N PRO A 129 2.23 -7.51 14.79
CA PRO A 129 1.08 -7.53 15.70
C PRO A 129 0.40 -8.90 15.72
N THR A 130 -0.24 -9.19 16.83
CA THR A 130 -1.12 -10.35 16.97
C THR A 130 -2.42 -10.15 16.21
N MET A 131 -3.18 -11.23 15.99
CA MET A 131 -4.51 -11.14 15.35
C MET A 131 -5.47 -10.25 16.17
N GLU A 132 -5.42 -10.32 17.50
CA GLU A 132 -6.26 -9.50 18.40
C GLU A 132 -5.94 -8.00 18.24
N GLU A 133 -4.65 -7.65 18.16
CA GLU A 133 -4.21 -6.27 17.92
C GLU A 133 -4.65 -5.77 16.53
N MET A 134 -4.58 -6.64 15.50
CA MET A 134 -5.06 -6.29 14.15
C MET A 134 -6.57 -6.07 14.11
N GLU A 135 -7.36 -6.89 14.82
CA GLU A 135 -8.82 -6.71 14.94
C GLU A 135 -9.20 -5.44 15.71
N ALA A 136 -8.42 -5.06 16.71
CA ALA A 136 -8.63 -3.84 17.48
C ALA A 136 -8.35 -2.55 16.68
N LYS A 137 -7.56 -2.63 15.60
CA LYS A 137 -7.16 -1.49 14.75
C LYS A 137 -7.52 -1.75 13.27
N PRO A 138 -8.80 -1.78 12.89
CA PRO A 138 -9.24 -2.24 11.57
C PRO A 138 -8.82 -1.33 10.40
N ASN A 139 -8.46 -0.07 10.69
CA ASN A 139 -7.99 0.89 9.68
C ASN A 139 -6.45 0.84 9.50
N ALA A 140 -5.73 0.17 10.39
CA ALA A 140 -4.28 0.09 10.29
C ALA A 140 -3.84 -0.83 9.13
N ILE A 141 -2.62 -0.61 8.62
CA ILE A 141 -2.03 -1.48 7.60
C ILE A 141 -1.91 -2.89 8.17
N PRO A 142 -2.62 -3.88 7.62
CA PRO A 142 -2.57 -5.25 8.12
C PRO A 142 -1.23 -5.91 7.78
N PHE A 143 -0.80 -6.85 8.63
CA PHE A 143 0.33 -7.71 8.33
C PHE A 143 -0.13 -8.92 7.52
N TYR A 144 0.74 -9.44 6.67
CA TYR A 144 0.43 -10.64 5.90
C TYR A 144 0.38 -11.88 6.81
N PRO A 145 -0.60 -12.77 6.63
CA PRO A 145 -0.72 -14.00 7.42
C PRO A 145 0.49 -14.94 7.27
N VAL A 146 1.20 -14.82 6.13
CA VAL A 146 2.41 -15.59 5.84
C VAL A 146 3.57 -14.63 5.63
N PRO A 147 4.26 -14.23 6.70
CA PRO A 147 5.40 -13.30 6.61
C PRO A 147 6.49 -13.81 5.68
N LYS A 148 7.15 -12.87 4.98
CA LYS A 148 8.26 -13.11 4.02
C LYS A 148 7.90 -13.96 2.80
N GLN A 149 6.68 -14.42 2.65
CA GLN A 149 6.21 -15.14 1.47
C GLN A 149 5.40 -14.23 0.56
N SER A 150 6.07 -13.51 -0.32
CA SER A 150 5.43 -12.59 -1.27
C SER A 150 5.07 -13.24 -2.62
N LYS A 151 5.64 -14.42 -2.92
CA LYS A 151 5.47 -15.12 -4.20
C LYS A 151 5.15 -16.59 -4.00
N GLY A 152 4.37 -17.15 -4.94
CA GLY A 152 4.08 -18.57 -4.98
C GLY A 152 3.25 -19.08 -3.80
N ILE A 153 2.33 -18.25 -3.27
CA ILE A 153 1.40 -18.65 -2.22
C ILE A 153 0.48 -19.73 -2.77
N GLN A 154 0.58 -20.94 -2.22
CA GLN A 154 -0.17 -22.09 -2.70
C GLN A 154 -1.54 -22.18 -2.05
N ILE A 155 -2.55 -22.50 -2.86
CA ILE A 155 -3.92 -22.74 -2.43
C ILE A 155 -4.48 -23.97 -3.15
N THR A 156 -5.45 -24.61 -2.53
CA THR A 156 -6.21 -25.71 -3.13
C THR A 156 -7.70 -25.41 -3.03
N THR A 157 -8.42 -25.41 -4.17
CA THR A 157 -9.87 -25.25 -4.17
C THR A 157 -10.56 -26.53 -3.63
N LYS A 158 -11.83 -26.39 -3.23
CA LYS A 158 -12.63 -27.57 -2.80
C LYS A 158 -12.79 -28.63 -3.88
N SER A 159 -12.68 -28.27 -5.16
CA SER A 159 -12.68 -29.21 -6.27
C SER A 159 -11.33 -29.92 -6.47
N GLY A 160 -10.31 -29.59 -5.68
CA GLY A 160 -8.97 -30.20 -5.75
C GLY A 160 -8.03 -29.56 -6.75
N LYS A 161 -8.35 -28.36 -7.30
CA LYS A 161 -7.40 -27.62 -8.14
C LYS A 161 -6.32 -26.97 -7.29
N GLU A 162 -5.06 -27.28 -7.59
CA GLU A 162 -3.90 -26.65 -6.95
C GLU A 162 -3.49 -25.41 -7.76
N LEU A 163 -3.39 -24.28 -7.07
CA LEU A 163 -2.98 -23.00 -7.65
C LEU A 163 -1.91 -22.33 -6.81
N CYS A 164 -1.23 -21.37 -7.39
CA CYS A 164 -0.43 -20.41 -6.63
C CYS A 164 -0.64 -18.99 -7.18
N PHE A 165 -0.38 -17.99 -6.32
CA PHE A 165 -0.43 -16.60 -6.68
C PHE A 165 0.63 -15.81 -5.92
N ASP A 166 0.92 -14.61 -6.37
CA ASP A 166 1.80 -13.65 -5.71
C ASP A 166 0.96 -12.58 -4.98
N LEU A 167 1.50 -11.97 -3.92
CA LEU A 167 0.89 -10.79 -3.32
C LEU A 167 0.87 -9.66 -4.36
N LEU A 168 -0.15 -8.80 -4.29
CA LEU A 168 -0.29 -7.66 -5.19
C LEU A 168 0.90 -6.72 -5.03
N SER A 169 1.57 -6.44 -6.14
CA SER A 169 2.69 -5.50 -6.23
C SER A 169 2.27 -4.21 -6.92
N ALA A 170 3.15 -3.19 -6.91
CA ALA A 170 2.93 -1.97 -7.66
C ALA A 170 2.82 -2.20 -9.17
N GLU A 171 3.60 -3.13 -9.73
CA GLU A 171 3.44 -3.53 -11.13
C GLU A 171 2.04 -4.09 -11.39
N GLY A 172 1.53 -4.93 -10.48
CA GLY A 172 0.18 -5.47 -10.56
C GLY A 172 -0.91 -4.41 -10.44
N GLU A 173 -0.77 -3.47 -9.50
CA GLU A 173 -1.68 -2.32 -9.38
C GLU A 173 -1.68 -1.48 -10.64
N SER A 174 -0.49 -1.11 -11.14
CA SER A 174 -0.32 -0.33 -12.36
C SER A 174 -0.92 -1.05 -13.57
N TYR A 175 -0.74 -2.37 -13.68
CA TYR A 175 -1.37 -3.16 -14.73
C TYR A 175 -2.89 -3.00 -14.73
N VAL A 176 -3.56 -3.21 -13.58
CA VAL A 176 -5.02 -3.10 -13.48
C VAL A 176 -5.50 -1.67 -13.75
N MET A 177 -4.79 -0.65 -13.23
CA MET A 177 -5.17 0.75 -13.40
C MET A 177 -5.03 1.25 -14.85
N ASN A 178 -4.07 0.72 -15.61
CA ASN A 178 -3.87 1.07 -17.01
C ASN A 178 -4.83 0.34 -17.98
N LEU A 179 -5.59 -0.67 -17.50
CA LEU A 179 -6.63 -1.27 -18.31
C LEU A 179 -7.78 -0.27 -18.57
N PRO A 180 -8.41 -0.33 -19.75
CA PRO A 180 -9.68 0.38 -19.99
C PRO A 180 -10.72 0.02 -18.92
N ALA A 181 -11.55 0.98 -18.50
CA ALA A 181 -12.49 0.77 -17.38
C ALA A 181 -13.38 -0.48 -17.55
N LYS A 182 -13.82 -0.76 -18.79
CA LYS A 182 -14.62 -1.96 -19.16
C LYS A 182 -13.86 -3.30 -18.97
N GLU A 183 -12.53 -3.26 -18.93
CA GLU A 183 -11.65 -4.44 -18.82
C GLU A 183 -11.16 -4.65 -17.39
N ARG A 184 -11.37 -3.68 -16.48
CA ARG A 184 -11.02 -3.79 -15.07
C ARG A 184 -12.00 -4.73 -14.35
N THR A 185 -11.72 -6.02 -14.39
CA THR A 185 -12.55 -7.06 -13.79
C THR A 185 -11.83 -7.72 -12.62
N LYS A 186 -12.59 -8.38 -11.74
CA LYS A 186 -12.04 -9.20 -10.64
C LYS A 186 -11.10 -10.32 -11.12
N ASN A 187 -11.19 -10.74 -12.38
CA ASN A 187 -10.27 -11.72 -12.95
C ASN A 187 -8.93 -11.06 -13.31
N GLN A 188 -8.95 -9.80 -13.74
CA GLN A 188 -7.71 -9.05 -14.01
C GLN A 188 -6.91 -8.78 -12.73
N GLU A 189 -7.57 -8.62 -11.60
CA GLU A 189 -6.90 -8.55 -10.30
C GLU A 189 -6.16 -9.87 -9.95
N LEU A 190 -6.69 -11.02 -10.35
CA LEU A 190 -6.01 -12.31 -10.21
C LEU A 190 -4.83 -12.48 -11.18
N VAL A 191 -4.98 -11.93 -12.41
CA VAL A 191 -3.86 -11.89 -13.37
C VAL A 191 -2.74 -10.99 -12.86
N ALA A 192 -3.08 -9.84 -12.26
CA ALA A 192 -2.11 -8.93 -11.63
C ALA A 192 -1.32 -9.59 -10.50
N ARG A 193 -1.89 -10.61 -9.84
CA ARG A 193 -1.24 -11.45 -8.83
C ARG A 193 -0.55 -12.67 -9.40
N ASN A 194 -0.33 -12.71 -10.70
CA ASN A 194 0.31 -13.85 -11.37
C ASN A 194 -0.32 -15.21 -11.01
N LEU A 195 -1.68 -15.28 -10.99
CA LEU A 195 -2.37 -16.53 -10.67
C LEU A 195 -1.98 -17.63 -11.65
N GLN A 196 -1.53 -18.76 -11.12
CA GLN A 196 -1.10 -19.92 -11.88
C GLN A 196 -1.88 -21.16 -11.44
N LEU A 197 -2.13 -22.07 -12.38
CA LEU A 197 -2.74 -23.39 -12.15
C LEU A 197 -1.69 -24.46 -12.30
N LYS A 198 -1.66 -25.43 -11.39
CA LYS A 198 -0.78 -26.60 -11.50
C LYS A 198 -1.27 -27.53 -12.61
N VAL A 199 -0.40 -27.80 -13.58
CA VAL A 199 -0.61 -28.72 -14.69
C VAL A 199 0.51 -29.76 -14.68
N GLY A 200 0.19 -30.97 -14.24
CA GLY A 200 1.22 -31.97 -13.96
C GLY A 200 2.11 -31.56 -12.79
N GLU A 201 3.40 -31.41 -13.03
CA GLU A 201 4.37 -30.97 -12.01
C GLU A 201 4.67 -29.46 -12.05
N ASN A 202 4.15 -28.72 -13.03
CA ASN A 202 4.46 -27.31 -13.23
C ASN A 202 3.27 -26.40 -12.93
N TYR A 203 3.56 -25.15 -12.59
CA TYR A 203 2.56 -24.10 -12.48
C TYR A 203 2.55 -23.27 -13.78
N GLU A 204 1.37 -23.08 -14.38
CA GLU A 204 1.18 -22.33 -15.61
C GLU A 204 0.25 -21.11 -15.38
N PRO A 205 0.56 -19.93 -15.97
CA PRO A 205 -0.30 -18.75 -15.84
C PRO A 205 -1.73 -19.00 -16.31
N VAL A 206 -2.71 -18.60 -15.50
CA VAL A 206 -4.11 -18.71 -15.83
C VAL A 206 -4.50 -17.69 -16.87
N LYS A 207 -4.72 -18.15 -18.11
CA LYS A 207 -5.18 -17.30 -19.26
C LYS A 207 -6.67 -17.44 -19.52
N ASN A 208 -7.30 -18.53 -19.08
CA ASN A 208 -8.70 -18.84 -19.35
C ASN A 208 -9.44 -19.20 -18.06
N PHE A 209 -10.24 -18.26 -17.58
CA PHE A 209 -11.04 -18.45 -16.35
C PHE A 209 -12.26 -19.36 -16.52
N ARG A 210 -12.62 -19.77 -17.77
CA ARG A 210 -13.68 -20.74 -18.01
C ARG A 210 -13.34 -22.16 -17.50
N LEU A 211 -12.08 -22.40 -17.18
CA LEU A 211 -11.61 -23.67 -16.58
C LEU A 211 -12.08 -23.84 -15.11
N PHE A 212 -12.59 -22.77 -14.50
CA PHE A 212 -13.00 -22.75 -13.10
C PHE A 212 -14.51 -22.68 -12.97
N SER A 213 -15.08 -23.50 -12.09
CA SER A 213 -16.45 -23.37 -11.65
C SER A 213 -16.66 -22.09 -10.83
N SER A 214 -17.90 -21.68 -10.64
CA SER A 214 -18.22 -20.55 -9.74
C SER A 214 -17.70 -20.80 -8.31
N GLN A 215 -17.74 -22.06 -7.85
CA GLN A 215 -17.23 -22.43 -6.53
C GLN A 215 -15.71 -22.31 -6.47
N ASP A 216 -14.98 -22.77 -7.49
CA ASP A 216 -13.53 -22.58 -7.56
C ASP A 216 -13.15 -21.09 -7.51
N MET A 217 -13.88 -20.26 -8.25
CA MET A 217 -13.65 -18.81 -8.25
C MET A 217 -13.95 -18.16 -6.90
N MET A 218 -14.93 -18.66 -6.16
CA MET A 218 -15.18 -18.21 -4.78
C MET A 218 -14.05 -18.61 -3.85
N ASP A 219 -13.59 -19.87 -3.93
CA ASP A 219 -12.49 -20.38 -3.10
C ASP A 219 -11.20 -19.59 -3.36
N ILE A 220 -10.85 -19.36 -4.65
CA ILE A 220 -9.67 -18.56 -5.05
C ILE A 220 -9.75 -17.15 -4.47
N ARG A 221 -10.86 -16.44 -4.68
CA ARG A 221 -11.02 -15.06 -4.22
C ARG A 221 -11.02 -14.96 -2.70
N SER A 222 -11.63 -15.93 -2.01
CA SER A 222 -11.60 -15.99 -0.55
C SER A 222 -10.19 -16.19 -0.02
N ALA A 223 -9.42 -17.11 -0.63
CA ALA A 223 -8.04 -17.34 -0.27
C ALA A 223 -7.16 -16.10 -0.52
N VAL A 224 -7.29 -15.47 -1.69
CA VAL A 224 -6.57 -14.21 -2.00
C VAL A 224 -6.90 -13.13 -0.97
N LYS A 225 -8.18 -12.91 -0.67
CA LYS A 225 -8.60 -11.89 0.30
C LYS A 225 -8.04 -12.15 1.71
N SER A 226 -7.93 -13.42 2.12
CA SER A 226 -7.39 -13.76 3.44
C SER A 226 -5.86 -13.66 3.52
N MET A 227 -5.16 -13.93 2.40
CA MET A 227 -3.70 -13.94 2.35
C MET A 227 -3.09 -12.61 1.92
N ASP A 228 -3.84 -11.82 1.15
CA ASP A 228 -3.44 -10.51 0.63
C ASP A 228 -4.52 -9.47 1.05
N PRO A 229 -4.55 -9.09 2.34
CA PRO A 229 -5.52 -8.14 2.84
C PRO A 229 -5.35 -6.76 2.19
N VAL A 230 -6.46 -6.06 2.01
CA VAL A 230 -6.48 -4.73 1.37
C VAL A 230 -6.35 -3.66 2.45
N PHE A 231 -5.48 -2.69 2.20
CA PHE A 231 -5.41 -1.44 2.95
C PHE A 231 -6.11 -0.33 2.17
N ASN A 232 -7.12 0.28 2.75
CA ASN A 232 -7.87 1.35 2.09
C ASN A 232 -7.24 2.73 2.30
N GLY A 233 -6.49 2.93 3.39
CA GLY A 233 -5.82 4.19 3.72
C GLY A 233 -6.78 5.39 3.78
N THR A 234 -8.01 5.17 4.27
CA THR A 234 -9.04 6.22 4.33
C THR A 234 -9.40 6.52 5.78
N THR A 235 -9.61 7.79 6.08
CA THR A 235 -10.20 8.26 7.33
C THR A 235 -11.63 8.73 7.13
N GLN A 236 -12.46 8.57 8.15
CA GLN A 236 -13.84 9.07 8.12
C GLN A 236 -13.89 10.48 8.67
N ILE A 237 -14.40 11.42 7.88
CA ILE A 237 -14.71 12.77 8.34
C ILE A 237 -16.21 13.01 8.36
N GLU A 238 -16.66 13.90 9.25
CA GLU A 238 -18.09 14.26 9.43
C GLU A 238 -18.26 15.77 9.31
N ASP A 239 -19.27 16.20 8.56
CA ASP A 239 -19.78 17.57 8.64
C ASP A 239 -20.61 17.70 9.94
N PRO A 240 -20.19 18.57 10.89
CA PRO A 240 -20.84 18.68 12.19
C PRO A 240 -22.27 19.25 12.10
N GLU A 241 -22.59 20.02 11.05
CA GLU A 241 -23.92 20.61 10.88
C GLU A 241 -24.87 19.70 10.13
N MET A 242 -24.44 19.20 8.96
CA MET A 242 -25.28 18.36 8.08
C MET A 242 -25.26 16.88 8.47
N LYS A 243 -24.37 16.47 9.39
CA LYS A 243 -24.18 15.07 9.82
C LYS A 243 -23.83 14.13 8.66
N GLN A 244 -23.33 14.65 7.56
CA GLN A 244 -22.83 13.86 6.45
C GLN A 244 -21.46 13.27 6.78
N ARG A 245 -21.23 12.04 6.34
CA ARG A 245 -19.94 11.34 6.55
C ARG A 245 -19.38 10.88 5.24
N ILE A 246 -18.10 11.05 5.07
CA ILE A 246 -17.37 10.56 3.91
C ILE A 246 -16.06 9.89 4.32
N MET A 247 -15.51 9.08 3.43
CA MET A 247 -14.18 8.47 3.59
C MET A 247 -13.20 9.23 2.69
N VAL A 248 -12.14 9.77 3.27
CA VAL A 248 -11.10 10.53 2.58
C VAL A 248 -9.82 9.70 2.53
N PRO A 249 -9.24 9.42 1.33
CA PRO A 249 -7.96 8.74 1.22
C PRO A 249 -6.84 9.64 1.73
N VAL A 250 -6.21 9.29 2.85
CA VAL A 250 -5.20 10.16 3.50
C VAL A 250 -3.95 10.39 2.65
N MET A 251 -3.54 9.40 1.85
CA MET A 251 -2.37 9.53 0.98
C MET A 251 -2.64 10.37 -0.28
N ALA A 252 -3.90 10.69 -0.59
CA ALA A 252 -4.29 11.54 -1.70
C ALA A 252 -4.51 13.00 -1.30
N VAL A 253 -4.31 13.33 -0.01
CA VAL A 253 -4.39 14.70 0.48
C VAL A 253 -3.13 15.44 0.06
N ASP A 254 -3.29 16.66 -0.48
CA ASP A 254 -2.19 17.44 -1.07
C ASP A 254 -0.98 17.63 -0.14
N ASN A 255 -1.23 17.79 1.17
CA ASN A 255 -0.18 17.96 2.16
C ASN A 255 0.32 16.65 2.81
N PHE A 256 0.03 15.52 2.23
CA PHE A 256 0.56 14.26 2.77
C PHE A 256 2.10 14.22 2.70
N PHE A 257 2.68 14.60 1.58
CA PHE A 257 4.14 14.70 1.41
C PHE A 257 4.67 16.14 1.50
N TYR A 258 3.82 17.14 1.35
CA TYR A 258 4.18 18.55 1.32
C TYR A 258 3.42 19.28 2.44
N PRO A 259 4.04 19.55 3.61
CA PRO A 259 3.36 20.27 4.68
C PRO A 259 2.93 21.66 4.18
N ARG A 260 1.75 22.12 4.61
CA ARG A 260 1.31 23.48 4.32
C ARG A 260 2.31 24.47 4.93
N GLU A 261 2.65 25.49 4.15
CA GLU A 261 3.32 26.66 4.71
C GLU A 261 2.39 27.27 5.78
N SER A 262 2.89 27.33 7.02
CA SER A 262 2.18 27.87 8.18
C SER A 262 2.12 29.39 8.14
#